data_830f2f1248f226c9a577d366077f1c2d
#
_entry.id   830f2f1248f226c9a577d366077f1c2d
#
_cell.length_a   1.000
_cell.length_b   1.000
_cell.length_c   1.000
_cell.angle_alpha   90.00
_cell.angle_beta   90.00
_cell.angle_gamma   90.00
#
_symmetry.space_group_name_H-M   'P 1'
#
loop_
_entity.id
_entity.type
_entity.pdbx_description
1 polymer ?
#
loop_
_entity_poly.entity_id
_entity_poly.type
_entity_poly.pdbx_seq_one_letter_code
_entity_poly.pdbx_strand_id
1 'polypeptide(L)'
;AVLIGHVAGHTSTIRVGAGGIMLPNHAPLQVAEQFGTLASLYPGRIDLGLGRAPGTDQAATRALRRYYQGADEFPNDVMELLQYFEQAAPGQQVRAVPGAGVEVEAWILGSSLFGAQLAATLGLPYAFASHFAPDMLEQASAIYRQKFRPSARLTKPHVMLALNVVAAESDAEETRLCTSQQ
;
A
#
# COMPACT_ATOMS: atom_id res chain seq x y z
N ALA A 1 5.39 6.96 7.89
CA ALA A 1 4.38 7.84 8.48
C ALA A 1 4.89 9.27 8.70
N VAL A 2 6.08 9.46 9.30
CA VAL A 2 6.60 10.80 9.68
C VAL A 2 6.73 11.75 8.48
N LEU A 3 7.38 11.31 7.38
CA LEU A 3 7.52 12.12 6.17
C LEU A 3 6.16 12.42 5.51
N ILE A 4 5.25 11.46 5.50
CA ILE A 4 3.89 11.64 4.98
C ILE A 4 3.19 12.77 5.74
N GLY A 5 3.27 12.76 7.08
CA GLY A 5 2.71 13.82 7.91
C GLY A 5 3.35 15.19 7.65
N HIS A 6 4.67 15.23 7.47
CA HIS A 6 5.38 16.46 7.12
C HIS A 6 4.89 17.05 5.78
N VAL A 7 4.85 16.23 4.72
CA VAL A 7 4.39 16.68 3.40
C VAL A 7 2.92 17.08 3.42
N ALA A 8 2.07 16.30 4.08
CA ALA A 8 0.64 16.61 4.20
C ALA A 8 0.41 17.93 4.95
N GLY A 9 1.21 18.23 5.98
CA GLY A 9 1.13 19.48 6.75
C GLY A 9 1.61 20.72 5.99
N HIS A 10 2.44 20.56 4.96
CA HIS A 10 2.95 21.64 4.12
C HIS A 10 2.25 21.76 2.77
N THR A 11 1.21 20.98 2.54
CA THR A 11 0.39 21.01 1.31
C THR A 11 -1.08 20.98 1.67
N SER A 12 -1.95 21.46 0.77
CA SER A 12 -3.39 21.60 1.04
C SER A 12 -4.27 20.65 0.22
N THR A 13 -3.87 20.27 -0.99
CA THR A 13 -4.74 19.57 -1.95
C THR A 13 -4.23 18.22 -2.39
N ILE A 14 -2.93 18.01 -2.46
CA ILE A 14 -2.36 16.75 -2.92
C ILE A 14 -2.68 15.60 -1.95
N ARG A 15 -2.91 14.42 -2.51
CA ARG A 15 -2.91 13.17 -1.73
C ARG A 15 -1.48 12.72 -1.47
N VAL A 16 -1.24 12.21 -0.28
CA VAL A 16 0.09 11.74 0.15
C VAL A 16 -0.04 10.35 0.75
N GLY A 17 0.84 9.45 0.43
CA GLY A 17 0.72 8.09 0.93
C GLY A 17 2.01 7.28 0.90
N ALA A 18 1.89 6.03 1.29
CA ALA A 18 2.96 5.05 1.19
C ALA A 18 2.83 4.22 -0.09
N GLY A 19 3.90 4.12 -0.85
CA GLY A 19 3.90 3.29 -2.06
C GLY A 19 4.97 2.19 -2.08
N GLY A 20 5.08 1.35 -0.97
CA GLY A 20 4.15 1.03 0.10
C GLY A 20 4.81 0.73 1.45
N ILE A 21 3.95 0.47 2.42
CA ILE A 21 4.34 -0.16 3.68
C ILE A 21 4.57 -1.65 3.42
N MET A 22 5.76 -2.14 3.74
CA MET A 22 6.10 -3.56 3.69
C MET A 22 5.51 -4.23 4.93
N LEU A 23 4.22 -4.56 4.87
CA LEU A 23 3.44 -4.96 6.04
C LEU A 23 4.05 -6.13 6.82
N PRO A 24 4.71 -7.14 6.21
CA PRO A 24 5.39 -8.19 6.97
C PRO A 24 6.45 -7.70 7.97
N ASN A 25 6.96 -6.47 7.80
CA ASN A 25 7.93 -5.84 8.71
C ASN A 25 7.28 -5.05 9.85
N HIS A 26 5.96 -4.93 9.88
CA HIS A 26 5.23 -4.05 10.81
C HIS A 26 4.11 -4.80 11.51
N ALA A 27 3.77 -4.40 12.73
CA ALA A 27 2.56 -4.85 13.38
C ALA A 27 1.34 -4.12 12.77
N PRO A 28 0.27 -4.82 12.35
CA PRO A 28 -0.91 -4.19 11.76
C PRO A 28 -1.51 -3.08 12.63
N LEU A 29 -1.57 -3.28 13.95
CA LEU A 29 -2.06 -2.26 14.89
C LEU A 29 -1.25 -0.96 14.83
N GLN A 30 0.08 -1.04 14.79
CA GLN A 30 0.93 0.16 14.72
C GLN A 30 0.71 0.93 13.41
N VAL A 31 0.56 0.21 12.29
CA VAL A 31 0.26 0.84 10.99
C VAL A 31 -1.12 1.48 11.02
N ALA A 32 -2.11 0.82 11.62
CA ALA A 32 -3.46 1.35 11.78
C ALA A 32 -3.46 2.66 12.59
N GLU A 33 -2.75 2.72 13.71
CA GLU A 33 -2.67 3.93 14.54
C GLU A 33 -1.92 5.07 13.83
N GLN A 34 -0.82 4.77 13.13
CA GLN A 34 -0.05 5.76 12.38
C GLN A 34 -0.88 6.38 11.24
N PHE A 35 -1.53 5.54 10.42
CA PHE A 35 -2.32 6.02 9.28
C PHE A 35 -3.69 6.55 9.73
N GLY A 36 -4.26 6.01 10.80
CA GLY A 36 -5.44 6.57 11.46
C GLY A 36 -5.19 7.98 11.99
N THR A 37 -4.03 8.21 12.61
CA THR A 37 -3.59 9.56 13.03
C THR A 37 -3.46 10.49 11.84
N LEU A 38 -2.75 10.06 10.78
CA LEU A 38 -2.57 10.86 9.57
C LEU A 38 -3.91 11.23 8.91
N ALA A 39 -4.80 10.26 8.75
CA ALA A 39 -6.10 10.49 8.13
C ALA A 39 -7.03 11.36 8.99
N SER A 40 -6.90 11.29 10.32
CA SER A 40 -7.61 12.19 11.23
C SER A 40 -7.12 13.64 11.14
N LEU A 41 -5.81 13.83 10.95
CA LEU A 41 -5.20 15.16 10.78
C LEU A 41 -5.42 15.72 9.37
N TYR A 42 -5.46 14.88 8.35
CA TYR A 42 -5.55 15.23 6.93
C TYR A 42 -6.65 14.45 6.20
N PRO A 43 -7.94 14.66 6.53
CA PRO A 43 -9.04 13.88 5.99
C PRO A 43 -9.07 13.84 4.46
N GLY A 44 -9.30 12.66 3.90
CA GLY A 44 -9.43 12.45 2.45
C GLY A 44 -8.14 12.56 1.64
N ARG A 45 -6.98 12.73 2.30
CA ARG A 45 -5.70 13.00 1.63
C ARG A 45 -4.63 11.92 1.84
N ILE A 46 -4.93 10.88 2.61
CA ILE A 46 -3.94 9.88 3.01
C ILE A 46 -4.22 8.55 2.31
N ASP A 47 -3.21 8.02 1.62
CA ASP A 47 -3.23 6.71 0.97
C ASP A 47 -2.29 5.73 1.68
N LEU A 48 -2.78 4.53 1.94
CA LEU A 48 -2.03 3.45 2.55
C LEU A 48 -1.78 2.32 1.55
N GLY A 49 -0.65 2.36 0.87
CA GLY A 49 -0.23 1.25 0.01
C GLY A 49 0.44 0.14 0.81
N LEU A 50 0.02 -1.11 0.59
CA LEU A 50 0.47 -2.30 1.31
C LEU A 50 1.22 -3.23 0.36
N GLY A 51 2.46 -3.60 0.70
CA GLY A 51 3.31 -4.51 -0.04
C GLY A 51 3.63 -5.78 0.75
N ARG A 52 3.68 -6.92 0.03
CA ARG A 52 4.03 -8.22 0.60
C ARG A 52 5.53 -8.44 0.76
N ALA A 53 6.32 -7.93 -0.19
CA ALA A 53 7.76 -8.16 -0.17
C ALA A 53 8.39 -7.52 1.08
N PRO A 54 9.21 -8.24 1.84
CA PRO A 54 9.85 -7.68 3.04
C PRO A 54 10.85 -6.58 2.71
N GLY A 55 11.41 -6.56 1.48
CA GLY A 55 12.34 -5.51 1.02
C GLY A 55 13.63 -5.41 1.83
N THR A 56 13.89 -6.38 2.70
CA THR A 56 15.00 -6.35 3.67
C THR A 56 15.76 -7.67 3.65
N ASP A 57 17.03 -7.63 4.07
CA ASP A 57 17.83 -8.81 4.33
C ASP A 57 17.48 -9.48 5.68
N GLN A 58 18.09 -10.63 5.94
CA GLN A 58 17.87 -11.37 7.19
C GLN A 58 18.31 -10.58 8.43
N ALA A 59 19.33 -9.72 8.34
CA ALA A 59 19.81 -8.94 9.47
C ALA A 59 18.78 -7.87 9.87
N ALA A 60 18.18 -7.19 8.87
CA ALA A 60 17.11 -6.23 9.09
C ALA A 60 15.84 -6.89 9.62
N THR A 61 15.47 -8.07 9.10
CA THR A 61 14.33 -8.85 9.61
C THR A 61 14.53 -9.21 11.09
N ARG A 62 15.74 -9.60 11.47
CA ARG A 62 16.10 -9.86 12.87
C ARG A 62 15.98 -8.59 13.73
N ALA A 63 16.50 -7.47 13.26
CA ALA A 63 16.43 -6.19 13.98
C ALA A 63 14.98 -5.72 14.19
N LEU A 64 14.08 -5.99 13.23
CA LEU A 64 12.65 -5.72 13.32
C LEU A 64 11.88 -6.69 14.22
N ARG A 65 12.52 -7.77 14.69
CA ARG A 65 11.93 -8.80 15.54
C ARG A 65 10.68 -9.48 14.97
N ARG A 66 10.62 -9.62 13.63
CA ARG A 66 9.51 -10.25 12.89
C ARG A 66 9.92 -11.62 12.33
N TYR A 67 10.58 -12.44 13.14
CA TYR A 67 11.25 -13.68 12.73
C TYR A 67 10.38 -14.75 12.06
N TYR A 68 9.09 -14.78 12.33
CA TYR A 68 8.24 -15.91 11.99
C TYR A 68 7.00 -15.57 11.15
N GLN A 69 6.74 -14.31 10.93
CA GLN A 69 5.62 -13.91 10.08
C GLN A 69 6.14 -13.75 8.66
N GLY A 70 6.11 -14.85 7.91
CA GLY A 70 6.54 -14.86 6.52
C GLY A 70 5.58 -14.11 5.61
N ALA A 71 5.97 -13.96 4.35
CA ALA A 71 5.13 -13.37 3.32
C ALA A 71 3.77 -14.11 3.15
N ASP A 72 3.64 -15.30 3.70
CA ASP A 72 2.42 -16.12 3.65
C ASP A 72 1.32 -15.58 4.58
N GLU A 73 1.69 -14.87 5.67
CA GLU A 73 0.73 -14.23 6.58
C GLU A 73 0.20 -12.89 6.06
N PHE A 74 0.77 -12.36 4.99
CA PHE A 74 0.38 -11.05 4.45
C PHE A 74 -1.13 -10.86 4.24
N PRO A 75 -1.91 -11.84 3.71
CA PRO A 75 -3.36 -11.67 3.59
C PRO A 75 -4.05 -11.51 4.95
N ASN A 76 -3.60 -12.24 5.97
CA ASN A 76 -4.15 -12.16 7.33
C ASN A 76 -3.79 -10.82 7.97
N ASP A 77 -2.53 -10.38 7.83
CA ASP A 77 -2.08 -9.07 8.30
C ASP A 77 -2.87 -7.91 7.65
N VAL A 78 -3.19 -8.02 6.34
CA VAL A 78 -4.03 -7.04 5.64
C VAL A 78 -5.45 -7.02 6.20
N MET A 79 -6.07 -8.19 6.41
CA MET A 79 -7.42 -8.27 6.97
C MET A 79 -7.47 -7.72 8.40
N GLU A 80 -6.48 -8.06 9.24
CA GLU A 80 -6.36 -7.53 10.59
C GLU A 80 -6.22 -6.00 10.58
N LEU A 81 -5.36 -5.47 9.71
CA LEU A 81 -5.19 -4.02 9.56
C LEU A 81 -6.47 -3.31 9.15
N LEU A 82 -7.20 -3.85 8.15
CA LEU A 82 -8.47 -3.29 7.71
C LEU A 82 -9.53 -3.31 8.81
N GLN A 83 -9.54 -4.37 9.65
CA GLN A 83 -10.45 -4.48 10.77
C GLN A 83 -10.19 -3.41 11.83
N TYR A 84 -8.94 -2.97 12.05
CA TYR A 84 -8.64 -1.87 12.97
C TYR A 84 -9.19 -0.52 12.50
N PHE A 85 -9.48 -0.33 11.23
CA PHE A 85 -10.14 0.87 10.70
C PHE A 85 -11.67 0.82 10.78
N GLU A 86 -12.26 -0.35 11.02
CA GLU A 86 -13.72 -0.45 11.22
C GLU A 86 -14.13 0.16 12.57
N GLN A 87 -15.44 0.46 12.71
CA GLN A 87 -15.98 0.88 13.99
C GLN A 87 -15.74 -0.19 15.06
N ALA A 88 -15.17 0.22 16.17
CA ALA A 88 -14.88 -0.71 17.26
C ALA A 88 -16.16 -1.34 17.82
N ALA A 89 -16.21 -2.67 17.90
CA ALA A 89 -17.33 -3.37 18.50
C ALA A 89 -17.38 -3.19 20.03
N PRO A 90 -18.58 -3.22 20.64
CA PRO A 90 -18.69 -3.23 22.10
C PRO A 90 -17.88 -4.39 22.71
N GLY A 91 -17.03 -4.09 23.69
CA GLY A 91 -16.19 -5.12 24.35
C GLY A 91 -14.92 -5.53 23.59
N GLN A 92 -14.62 -4.96 22.43
CA GLN A 92 -13.38 -5.19 21.71
C GLN A 92 -12.18 -4.79 22.57
N GLN A 93 -11.30 -5.75 22.84
CA GLN A 93 -10.18 -5.57 23.77
C GLN A 93 -9.06 -4.70 23.19
N VAL A 94 -8.75 -4.84 21.89
CA VAL A 94 -7.68 -4.08 21.21
C VAL A 94 -8.31 -3.19 20.14
N ARG A 95 -7.97 -1.91 20.19
CA ARG A 95 -8.47 -0.89 19.24
C ARG A 95 -7.30 -0.04 18.76
N ALA A 96 -7.33 0.37 17.50
CA ALA A 96 -6.43 1.43 17.03
C ALA A 96 -6.96 2.80 17.48
N VAL A 97 -6.11 3.58 18.19
CA VAL A 97 -6.50 4.91 18.70
C VAL A 97 -5.38 5.93 18.44
N PRO A 98 -5.59 6.88 17.48
CA PRO A 98 -6.70 6.96 16.51
C PRO A 98 -6.62 5.87 15.44
N GLY A 99 -7.75 5.52 14.84
CA GLY A 99 -7.79 4.51 13.76
C GLY A 99 -9.18 3.92 13.60
N ALA A 100 -9.76 3.44 14.69
CA ALA A 100 -11.11 2.85 14.67
C ALA A 100 -12.16 3.86 14.19
N GLY A 101 -12.88 3.50 13.12
CA GLY A 101 -13.88 4.34 12.47
C GLY A 101 -13.30 5.46 11.61
N VAL A 102 -11.99 5.48 11.37
CA VAL A 102 -11.34 6.46 10.49
C VAL A 102 -11.25 5.89 9.08
N GLU A 103 -11.68 6.65 8.10
CA GLU A 103 -11.56 6.28 6.69
C GLU A 103 -10.12 6.46 6.20
N VAL A 104 -9.48 5.34 5.88
CA VAL A 104 -8.15 5.28 5.28
C VAL A 104 -8.24 4.51 3.97
N GLU A 105 -7.83 5.11 2.86
CA GLU A 105 -7.82 4.44 1.56
C GLU A 105 -6.64 3.49 1.47
N ALA A 106 -6.92 2.19 1.58
CA ALA A 106 -5.93 1.13 1.52
C ALA A 106 -5.81 0.54 0.10
N TRP A 107 -4.58 0.36 -0.37
CA TRP A 107 -4.20 -0.17 -1.69
C TRP A 107 -3.37 -1.44 -1.53
N ILE A 108 -3.57 -2.42 -2.38
CA ILE A 108 -2.61 -3.53 -2.51
C ILE A 108 -1.60 -3.19 -3.60
N LEU A 109 -0.32 -3.22 -3.26
CA LEU A 109 0.78 -3.01 -4.19
C LEU A 109 1.46 -4.35 -4.52
N GLY A 110 1.85 -4.51 -5.78
CA GLY A 110 2.60 -5.70 -6.17
C GLY A 110 3.03 -5.70 -7.63
N SER A 111 3.94 -6.62 -7.96
CA SER A 111 4.45 -6.88 -9.30
C SER A 111 4.12 -8.31 -9.78
N SER A 112 3.19 -9.00 -9.11
CA SER A 112 2.85 -10.40 -9.38
C SER A 112 1.35 -10.63 -9.37
N LEU A 113 0.94 -11.80 -9.89
CA LEU A 113 -0.47 -12.21 -9.95
C LEU A 113 -1.10 -12.37 -8.55
N PHE A 114 -0.29 -12.67 -7.52
CA PHE A 114 -0.76 -12.82 -6.15
C PHE A 114 -1.42 -11.53 -5.63
N GLY A 115 -0.74 -10.37 -5.78
CA GLY A 115 -1.30 -9.07 -5.36
C GLY A 115 -2.60 -8.74 -6.08
N ALA A 116 -2.69 -9.04 -7.38
CA ALA A 116 -3.89 -8.87 -8.18
C ALA A 116 -5.07 -9.70 -7.64
N GLN A 117 -4.83 -10.97 -7.30
CA GLN A 117 -5.86 -11.86 -6.76
C GLN A 117 -6.30 -11.43 -5.36
N LEU A 118 -5.36 -11.04 -4.50
CA LEU A 118 -5.66 -10.57 -3.15
C LEU A 118 -6.51 -9.30 -3.19
N ALA A 119 -6.08 -8.28 -3.95
CA ALA A 119 -6.82 -7.03 -4.11
C ALA A 119 -8.24 -7.27 -4.64
N ALA A 120 -8.37 -8.14 -5.67
CA ALA A 120 -9.65 -8.50 -6.24
C ALA A 120 -10.58 -9.18 -5.23
N THR A 121 -10.05 -10.11 -4.43
CA THR A 121 -10.83 -10.85 -3.42
C THR A 121 -11.29 -9.96 -2.28
N LEU A 122 -10.45 -9.03 -1.84
CA LEU A 122 -10.75 -8.09 -0.76
C LEU A 122 -11.55 -6.86 -1.24
N GLY A 123 -11.74 -6.69 -2.55
CA GLY A 123 -12.42 -5.51 -3.11
C GLY A 123 -11.67 -4.22 -2.83
N LEU A 124 -10.33 -4.26 -2.94
CA LEU A 124 -9.44 -3.11 -2.74
C LEU A 124 -8.88 -2.62 -4.08
N PRO A 125 -8.49 -1.34 -4.17
CA PRO A 125 -7.74 -0.83 -5.30
C PRO A 125 -6.36 -1.51 -5.41
N TYR A 126 -5.88 -1.69 -6.64
CA TYR A 126 -4.65 -2.40 -6.96
C TYR A 126 -3.66 -1.50 -7.67
N ALA A 127 -2.45 -1.38 -7.13
CA ALA A 127 -1.35 -0.69 -7.78
C ALA A 127 -0.32 -1.70 -8.28
N PHE A 128 -0.16 -1.76 -9.62
CA PHE A 128 0.78 -2.66 -10.26
C PHE A 128 2.11 -1.96 -10.54
N ALA A 129 3.20 -2.55 -10.04
CA ALA A 129 4.55 -2.03 -10.22
C ALA A 129 5.10 -2.40 -11.62
N SER A 130 4.50 -1.87 -12.69
CA SER A 130 4.84 -2.18 -14.08
C SER A 130 6.26 -1.74 -14.47
N HIS A 131 6.85 -0.82 -13.72
CA HIS A 131 8.26 -0.43 -13.87
C HIS A 131 9.24 -1.53 -13.41
N PHE A 132 8.80 -2.53 -12.62
CA PHE A 132 9.58 -3.69 -12.23
C PHE A 132 9.25 -4.94 -13.05
N ALA A 133 8.00 -5.12 -13.45
CA ALA A 133 7.53 -6.33 -14.10
C ALA A 133 6.55 -6.03 -15.24
N PRO A 134 6.98 -5.34 -16.30
CA PRO A 134 6.11 -4.92 -17.40
C PRO A 134 5.40 -6.09 -18.08
N ASP A 135 6.07 -7.22 -18.23
CA ASP A 135 5.55 -8.41 -18.91
C ASP A 135 4.32 -9.02 -18.23
N MET A 136 4.18 -8.82 -16.92
CA MET A 136 3.07 -9.37 -16.15
C MET A 136 1.86 -8.42 -16.07
N LEU A 137 1.96 -7.20 -16.58
CA LEU A 137 0.98 -6.14 -16.42
C LEU A 137 -0.41 -6.54 -16.94
N GLU A 138 -0.47 -7.01 -18.17
CA GLU A 138 -1.75 -7.35 -18.81
C GLU A 138 -2.45 -8.49 -18.08
N GLN A 139 -1.70 -9.56 -17.76
CA GLN A 139 -2.25 -10.71 -17.07
C GLN A 139 -2.73 -10.35 -15.65
N ALA A 140 -1.94 -9.60 -14.88
CA ALA A 140 -2.30 -9.15 -13.54
C ALA A 140 -3.55 -8.27 -13.57
N SER A 141 -3.62 -7.31 -14.49
CA SER A 141 -4.77 -6.42 -14.67
C SER A 141 -6.04 -7.18 -15.08
N ALA A 142 -5.91 -8.17 -15.97
CA ALA A 142 -7.02 -9.00 -16.40
C ALA A 142 -7.56 -9.86 -15.23
N ILE A 143 -6.66 -10.52 -14.48
CA ILE A 143 -7.03 -11.31 -13.29
C ILE A 143 -7.72 -10.44 -12.24
N TYR A 144 -7.18 -9.27 -11.94
CA TYR A 144 -7.78 -8.35 -10.99
C TYR A 144 -9.21 -7.99 -11.38
N ARG A 145 -9.43 -7.56 -12.62
CA ARG A 145 -10.75 -7.17 -13.12
C ARG A 145 -11.73 -8.35 -13.15
N GLN A 146 -11.27 -9.52 -13.59
CA GLN A 146 -12.12 -10.72 -13.71
C GLN A 146 -12.56 -11.26 -12.34
N LYS A 147 -11.65 -11.23 -11.34
CA LYS A 147 -11.90 -11.81 -10.02
C LYS A 147 -12.40 -10.78 -8.99
N PHE A 148 -12.53 -9.51 -9.38
CA PHE A 148 -12.90 -8.44 -8.47
C PHE A 148 -14.26 -8.70 -7.82
N ARG A 149 -14.29 -8.55 -6.50
CA ARG A 149 -15.49 -8.61 -5.67
C ARG A 149 -15.73 -7.23 -5.07
N PRO A 150 -16.90 -6.61 -5.37
CA PRO A 150 -17.22 -5.32 -4.75
C PRO A 150 -17.21 -5.42 -3.22
N SER A 151 -16.72 -4.37 -2.57
CA SER A 151 -16.72 -4.22 -1.12
C SER A 151 -17.38 -2.90 -0.72
N ALA A 152 -17.51 -2.65 0.59
CA ALA A 152 -17.96 -1.36 1.10
C ALA A 152 -16.96 -0.23 0.77
N ARG A 153 -15.69 -0.58 0.52
CA ARG A 153 -14.61 0.37 0.22
C ARG A 153 -14.49 0.69 -1.27
N LEU A 154 -14.82 -0.28 -2.14
CA LEU A 154 -14.66 -0.13 -3.58
C LEU A 154 -15.74 -0.93 -4.34
N THR A 155 -16.53 -0.25 -5.15
CA THR A 155 -17.65 -0.87 -5.90
C THR A 155 -17.27 -1.35 -7.30
N LYS A 156 -16.17 -0.82 -7.88
CA LYS A 156 -15.68 -1.16 -9.22
C LYS A 156 -14.16 -1.32 -9.20
N PRO A 157 -13.58 -2.19 -10.05
CA PRO A 157 -12.13 -2.34 -10.14
C PRO A 157 -11.42 -1.01 -10.39
N HIS A 158 -10.38 -0.73 -9.61
CA HIS A 158 -9.52 0.45 -9.76
C HIS A 158 -8.06 0.01 -9.81
N VAL A 159 -7.38 0.26 -10.93
CA VAL A 159 -5.98 -0.11 -11.17
C VAL A 159 -5.14 1.15 -11.34
N MET A 160 -4.03 1.21 -10.62
CA MET A 160 -2.95 2.18 -10.82
C MET A 160 -1.77 1.47 -11.48
N LEU A 161 -1.15 2.11 -12.47
CA LEU A 161 0.07 1.63 -13.13
C LEU A 161 1.24 2.54 -12.77
N ALA A 162 2.42 1.95 -12.58
CA ALA A 162 3.64 2.68 -12.30
C ALA A 162 4.57 2.66 -13.52
N LEU A 163 5.09 3.83 -13.87
CA LEU A 163 6.00 4.01 -15.01
C LEU A 163 7.27 4.74 -14.53
N ASN A 164 8.42 4.35 -15.09
CA ASN A 164 9.62 5.17 -15.01
C ASN A 164 9.52 6.28 -16.04
N VAL A 165 9.70 7.52 -15.61
CA VAL A 165 9.67 8.69 -16.50
C VAL A 165 10.92 9.50 -16.23
N VAL A 166 11.66 9.78 -17.29
CA VAL A 166 12.78 10.72 -17.29
C VAL A 166 12.40 11.88 -18.18
N ALA A 167 12.52 13.10 -17.67
CA ALA A 167 12.25 14.32 -18.42
C ALA A 167 13.49 15.22 -18.38
N ALA A 168 13.88 15.75 -19.54
CA ALA A 168 15.03 16.65 -19.70
C ALA A 168 14.75 17.68 -20.80
N GLU A 169 15.57 18.75 -20.88
CA GLU A 169 15.44 19.78 -21.91
C GLU A 169 15.94 19.34 -23.28
N SER A 170 16.70 18.22 -23.35
CA SER A 170 17.21 17.65 -24.59
C SER A 170 17.30 16.12 -24.52
N ASP A 171 17.25 15.45 -25.68
CA ASP A 171 17.40 14.00 -25.81
C ASP A 171 18.77 13.51 -25.30
N ALA A 172 19.82 14.29 -25.50
CA ALA A 172 21.16 13.96 -25.01
C ALA A 172 21.22 13.93 -23.46
N GLU A 173 20.55 14.86 -22.83
CA GLU A 173 20.46 14.91 -21.36
C GLU A 173 19.55 13.80 -20.82
N GLU A 174 18.41 13.54 -21.47
CA GLU A 174 17.51 12.43 -21.16
C GLU A 174 18.27 11.10 -21.18
N THR A 175 18.98 10.82 -22.29
CA THR A 175 19.80 9.60 -22.42
C THR A 175 20.83 9.49 -21.31
N ARG A 176 21.51 10.59 -20.95
CA ARG A 176 22.47 10.62 -19.84
C ARG A 176 21.81 10.32 -18.49
N LEU A 177 20.63 10.85 -18.21
CA LEU A 177 19.90 10.60 -16.97
C LEU A 177 19.39 9.15 -16.89
N CYS A 178 18.96 8.57 -18.00
CA CYS A 178 18.51 7.17 -18.07
C CYS A 178 19.61 6.16 -17.72
N THR A 179 20.90 6.48 -17.90
CA THR A 179 22.01 5.57 -17.54
C THR A 179 22.08 5.23 -16.04
N SER A 180 21.43 6.00 -15.19
CA SER A 180 21.36 5.73 -13.74
C SER A 180 20.35 4.64 -13.37
N GLN A 181 19.60 4.13 -14.33
CA GLN A 181 18.55 3.11 -14.13
C GLN A 181 18.94 1.72 -14.66
N GLN A 182 20.17 1.56 -15.18
CA GLN A 182 20.66 0.30 -15.75
C GLN A 182 21.40 -0.55 -14.70
#